data_8ebdcf889ea14aba0cbf99bf1b02031e
#
_entry.id   8ebdcf889ea14aba0cbf99bf1b02031e
#
_cell.length_a   1.000
_cell.length_b   1.000
_cell.length_c   1.000
_cell.angle_alpha   90.00
_cell.angle_beta   90.00
_cell.angle_gamma   90.00
#
_symmetry.space_group_name_H-M   'P 1'
#
loop_
_entity.id
_entity.type
_entity.pdbx_description
1 polymer ?
#
loop_
_entity_poly.entity_id
_entity_poly.type
_entity_poly.pdbx_seq_one_letter_code
_entity_poly.pdbx_strand_id
1 'polypeptide(L)' 'MKKGVHIDIKLSEELLRKMLYISEAENRTPNAQFAFMLRNNIAYFEKTKGRISPAELAKIDISEYIEEEK' A
#
# COMPACT_ATOMS: atom_id res chain seq x y z
N MET A 1 8.32 19.58 9.60
CA MET A 1 8.51 18.72 8.43
C MET A 1 7.84 17.39 8.64
N LYS A 2 7.29 16.89 7.59
CA LYS A 2 6.61 15.60 7.67
C LYS A 2 7.54 14.48 7.27
N LYS A 3 7.37 13.37 7.92
CA LYS A 3 8.01 12.12 7.51
C LYS A 3 7.00 11.26 6.79
N GLY A 4 7.40 10.77 5.65
CA GLY A 4 6.60 9.79 4.93
C GLY A 4 7.24 8.44 5.01
N VAL A 5 6.53 7.45 4.53
CA VAL A 5 7.08 6.11 4.40
C VAL A 5 6.89 5.65 2.96
N HIS A 6 7.80 4.83 2.50
CA HIS A 6 7.66 4.31 1.16
C HIS A 6 8.33 2.94 1.06
N ILE A 7 7.94 2.22 0.05
CA ILE A 7 8.50 0.91 -0.20
C ILE A 7 8.66 0.76 -1.71
N ASP A 8 9.77 0.15 -2.10
CA ASP A 8 10.02 -0.12 -3.50
C ASP A 8 9.46 -1.49 -3.85
N ILE A 9 8.71 -1.55 -4.93
CA ILE A 9 8.06 -2.77 -5.35
C ILE A 9 8.46 -3.08 -6.78
N LYS A 10 8.89 -4.32 -7.00
CA LYS A 10 9.16 -4.78 -8.34
C LYS A 10 7.91 -5.41 -8.92
N LEU A 11 7.52 -4.95 -10.08
CA LEU A 11 6.37 -5.49 -10.79
C LEU A 11 6.81 -5.98 -12.14
N SER A 12 6.17 -7.05 -12.62
CA SER A 12 6.36 -7.42 -14.01
C SER A 12 5.70 -6.34 -14.88
N GLU A 13 6.14 -6.29 -16.12
CA GLU A 13 5.56 -5.32 -17.04
C GLU A 13 4.07 -5.57 -17.21
N GLU A 14 3.67 -6.83 -17.24
CA GLU A 14 2.26 -7.16 -17.42
C GLU A 14 1.43 -6.68 -16.23
N LEU A 15 1.92 -6.89 -15.02
CA LEU A 15 1.18 -6.44 -13.84
C LEU A 15 1.06 -4.93 -13.81
N LEU A 16 2.14 -4.24 -14.17
CA LEU A 16 2.09 -2.80 -14.18
C LEU A 16 1.08 -2.29 -15.21
N ARG A 17 1.10 -2.88 -16.40
CA ARG A 17 0.18 -2.46 -17.44
C ARG A 17 -1.26 -2.69 -17.03
N LYS A 18 -1.54 -3.81 -16.41
CA LYS A 18 -2.90 -4.10 -15.96
C LYS A 18 -3.33 -3.12 -14.87
N MET A 19 -2.43 -2.80 -13.95
CA MET A 19 -2.77 -1.87 -12.90
C MET A 19 -3.05 -0.49 -13.47
N LEU A 20 -2.25 -0.05 -14.43
CA LEU A 20 -2.48 1.24 -15.07
C LEU A 20 -3.78 1.26 -15.86
N TYR A 21 -4.09 0.15 -16.51
CA TYR A 21 -5.34 0.06 -17.25
C TYR A 21 -6.54 0.20 -16.30
N ILE A 22 -6.47 -0.49 -15.17
CA ILE A 22 -7.57 -0.45 -14.21
C ILE A 22 -7.71 0.95 -13.60
N SER A 23 -6.59 1.57 -13.28
CA SER A 23 -6.67 2.90 -12.67
C SER A 23 -7.28 3.90 -13.63
N GLU A 24 -6.96 3.79 -14.91
CA GLU A 24 -7.54 4.67 -15.91
C GLU A 24 -9.03 4.40 -16.07
N ALA A 25 -9.40 3.12 -16.11
CA ALA A 25 -10.81 2.75 -16.25
C ALA A 25 -11.64 3.24 -15.08
N GLU A 26 -11.04 3.33 -13.90
CA GLU A 26 -11.76 3.76 -12.71
C GLU A 26 -11.52 5.22 -12.35
N ASN A 27 -10.85 5.94 -13.26
CA ASN A 27 -10.61 7.36 -13.08
C ASN A 27 -9.83 7.67 -11.80
N ARG A 28 -8.80 6.89 -11.55
CA ARG A 28 -7.92 7.11 -10.41
C ARG A 28 -6.50 7.27 -10.89
N THR A 29 -5.70 8.04 -10.16
CA THR A 29 -4.27 8.02 -10.41
C THR A 29 -3.72 6.67 -10.00
N PRO A 30 -2.56 6.27 -10.56
CA PRO A 30 -1.97 5.00 -10.14
C PRO A 30 -1.70 4.92 -8.64
N ASN A 31 -1.26 6.02 -8.03
CA ASN A 31 -1.01 6.02 -6.58
C ASN A 31 -2.30 5.79 -5.81
N ALA A 32 -3.37 6.46 -6.22
CA ALA A 32 -4.66 6.30 -5.55
C ALA A 32 -5.21 4.89 -5.74
N GLN A 33 -5.00 4.34 -6.94
CA GLN A 33 -5.46 2.99 -7.22
C GLN A 33 -4.73 1.98 -6.35
N PHE A 34 -3.42 2.15 -6.21
CA PHE A 34 -2.64 1.24 -5.39
C PHE A 34 -3.09 1.32 -3.94
N ALA A 35 -3.29 2.53 -3.43
CA ALA A 35 -3.74 2.70 -2.04
C ALA A 35 -5.12 2.06 -1.84
N PHE A 36 -5.99 2.19 -2.83
CA PHE A 36 -7.31 1.58 -2.75
C PHE A 36 -7.22 0.06 -2.68
N MET A 37 -6.39 -0.53 -3.54
CA MET A 37 -6.20 -1.97 -3.53
C MET A 37 -5.60 -2.45 -2.21
N LEU A 38 -4.68 -1.67 -1.66
CA LEU A 38 -4.06 -2.05 -0.40
C LEU A 38 -5.06 -2.03 0.74
N ARG A 39 -5.89 -0.99 0.78
CA ARG A 39 -6.92 -0.93 1.82
C ARG A 39 -7.89 -2.10 1.71
N ASN A 40 -8.26 -2.45 0.48
CA ASN A 40 -9.16 -3.58 0.29
C ASN A 40 -8.52 -4.89 0.74
N ASN A 41 -7.24 -5.05 0.45
CA ASN A 41 -6.55 -6.26 0.86
C ASN A 41 -6.46 -6.36 2.39
N ILE A 42 -6.20 -5.24 3.04
CA ILE A 42 -6.13 -5.21 4.49
C ILE A 42 -7.49 -5.52 5.09
N ALA A 43 -8.54 -4.91 4.54
CA ALA A 43 -9.89 -5.16 5.04
C ALA A 43 -10.26 -6.64 4.91
N TYR A 44 -9.88 -7.23 3.79
CA TYR A 44 -10.17 -8.65 3.58
C TYR A 44 -9.41 -9.52 4.59
N PHE A 45 -8.15 -9.20 4.83
CA PHE A 45 -7.37 -9.95 5.80
C PHE A 45 -8.00 -9.87 7.19
N GLU A 46 -8.39 -8.66 7.58
CA GLU A 46 -8.96 -8.50 8.92
C GLU A 46 -10.31 -9.14 9.04
N LYS A 47 -11.04 -9.23 7.94
CA LYS A 47 -12.33 -9.89 7.97
C LYS A 47 -12.19 -11.39 8.11
N THR A 48 -11.18 -11.97 7.48
CA THR A 48 -11.03 -13.43 7.48
C THR A 48 -10.13 -13.96 8.58
N LYS A 49 -9.11 -13.17 8.97
CA LYS A 49 -8.13 -13.63 9.95
C LYS A 49 -8.22 -12.91 11.28
N GLY A 50 -9.03 -11.86 11.35
CA GLY A 50 -9.15 -11.11 12.57
C GLY A 50 -8.47 -9.77 12.49
N ARG A 51 -8.92 -8.89 13.34
CA ARG A 51 -8.46 -7.51 13.35
C ARG A 51 -7.01 -7.44 13.85
N ILE A 52 -6.23 -6.62 13.18
CA ILE A 52 -4.85 -6.41 13.60
C ILE A 52 -4.85 -5.38 14.72
N SER A 53 -4.36 -5.79 15.90
CA SER A 53 -4.39 -4.90 17.05
C SER A 53 -3.28 -3.86 16.98
N PRO A 54 -3.46 -2.72 17.65
CA PRO A 54 -2.37 -1.74 17.70
C PRO A 54 -1.10 -2.28 18.34
N ALA A 55 -1.23 -3.22 19.29
CA ALA A 55 -0.05 -3.80 19.89
C ALA A 55 0.76 -4.59 18.89
N GLU A 56 0.08 -5.32 18.00
CA GLU A 56 0.78 -6.06 16.98
C GLU A 56 1.44 -5.12 15.97
N LEU A 57 0.74 -4.06 15.61
CA LEU A 57 1.31 -3.10 14.67
C LEU A 57 2.55 -2.43 15.25
N ALA A 58 2.56 -2.17 16.53
CA ALA A 58 3.70 -1.51 17.15
C ALA A 58 4.96 -2.36 17.11
N LYS A 59 4.81 -3.67 16.95
CA LYS A 59 5.97 -4.56 16.87
C LYS A 59 6.64 -4.55 15.50
N ILE A 60 5.96 -4.01 14.49
CA ILE A 60 6.50 -4.01 13.14
C ILE A 60 7.48 -2.85 12.99
N ASP A 61 8.69 -3.17 12.60
CA ASP A 61 9.74 -2.15 12.42
C ASP A 61 9.69 -1.63 11.00
N ILE A 62 9.42 -0.34 10.87
CA ILE A 62 9.34 0.31 9.57
C ILE A 62 10.49 1.28 9.34
N SER A 63 11.54 1.20 10.15
CA SER A 63 12.59 2.20 10.08
C SER A 63 13.27 2.24 8.72
N GLU A 64 13.33 1.11 8.02
CA GLU A 64 13.93 1.08 6.69
C GLU A 64 13.10 1.80 5.65
N TYR A 65 11.85 2.07 5.95
CA TYR A 65 10.92 2.62 4.97
C TYR A 65 10.59 4.07 5.25
N ILE A 66 11.19 4.65 6.27
CA ILE A 66 10.89 6.04 6.61
C ILE A 66 11.71 6.96 5.73
N GLU A 67 11.00 7.88 5.09
CA GLU A 67 11.61 8.86 4.23
C GLU A 67 11.77 10.15 5.00
N GLU A 68 12.99 10.64 5.11
CA GLU A 68 13.24 11.88 5.84
C GLU A 68 13.44 13.01 4.89
N GLU A 69 12.77 14.11 5.15
CA GLU A 69 12.94 15.33 4.37
C GLU A 69 14.00 16.21 4.98
N LYS A 70 14.80 16.77 4.10
CA LYS A 70 15.86 17.68 4.54
C LYS A 70 15.52 19.10 4.27
#